data_79d9a06c0cbac096faf2e1d2b7ffda60
#
_entry.id   79d9a06c0cbac096faf2e1d2b7ffda60
#
_cell.length_a   1.000
_cell.length_b   1.000
_cell.length_c   1.000
_cell.angle_alpha   90.00
_cell.angle_beta   90.00
_cell.angle_gamma   90.00
#
_symmetry.space_group_name_H-M   'P 1'
#
loop_
_entity.id
_entity.type
_entity.pdbx_description
1 polymer ?
#
loop_
_entity_poly.entity_id
_entity_poly.type
_entity_poly.pdbx_seq_one_letter_code
_entity_poly.pdbx_strand_id
1 'polypeptide(L)'
;MLRDMFKKTYTLIDTKYKNYSKNEPNIPEGLWRKCKKCGQPVYGEDVKNNNYICPKCKAYFRVHAYRRIDLVADPGTFEEWNAQMEFSNPLGFPGYEEKVRAAQEKTRLNEAIVTGSCKIQGQKSAIGVC
;
A
#
# COMPACT_ATOMS: atom_id res chain seq x y z
N MET A 1 -2.03 -9.62 66.80
CA MET A 1 -1.56 -10.65 65.91
C MET A 1 -2.41 -10.75 64.65
N LEU A 2 -2.80 -9.62 64.01
CA LEU A 2 -3.56 -9.63 62.74
C LEU A 2 -2.95 -8.72 61.65
N ARG A 3 -1.76 -8.12 61.93
CA ARG A 3 -1.09 -7.18 61.01
C ARG A 3 -0.20 -7.85 59.95
N ASP A 4 0.12 -9.13 60.08
CA ASP A 4 1.05 -9.81 59.15
C ASP A 4 0.35 -10.64 58.05
N MET A 5 -0.99 -10.77 58.14
CA MET A 5 -1.76 -11.54 57.14
C MET A 5 -1.96 -10.83 55.78
N PHE A 6 -1.59 -9.55 55.68
CA PHE A 6 -1.78 -8.76 54.46
C PHE A 6 -0.47 -8.22 53.87
N LYS A 7 0.67 -8.75 54.26
CA LYS A 7 1.91 -8.43 53.57
C LYS A 7 1.92 -9.13 52.21
N LYS A 8 1.64 -8.36 51.14
CA LYS A 8 1.87 -8.81 49.78
C LYS A 8 3.36 -9.10 49.61
N THR A 9 3.77 -10.35 49.60
CA THR A 9 5.10 -10.79 49.16
C THR A 9 5.14 -10.65 47.66
N TYR A 10 5.76 -9.58 47.16
CA TYR A 10 6.11 -9.50 45.74
C TYR A 10 7.32 -10.40 45.50
N THR A 11 7.12 -11.54 44.88
CA THR A 11 8.21 -12.27 44.25
C THR A 11 8.74 -11.41 43.12
N LEU A 12 9.93 -10.85 43.30
CA LEU A 12 10.66 -10.24 42.19
C LEU A 12 10.86 -11.35 41.14
N ILE A 13 10.18 -11.21 40.02
CA ILE A 13 10.42 -12.07 38.85
C ILE A 13 11.88 -11.86 38.47
N ASP A 14 12.68 -12.90 38.62
CA ASP A 14 14.11 -12.89 38.39
C ASP A 14 14.36 -12.39 36.95
N THR A 15 15.10 -11.30 36.82
CA THR A 15 15.41 -10.64 35.57
C THR A 15 16.36 -11.44 34.66
N LYS A 16 16.58 -12.74 34.93
CA LYS A 16 17.35 -13.65 34.07
C LYS A 16 16.78 -13.81 32.67
N TYR A 17 15.52 -13.42 32.44
CA TYR A 17 14.93 -13.37 31.09
C TYR A 17 15.28 -12.12 30.27
N LYS A 18 16.16 -11.22 30.77
CA LYS A 18 16.64 -10.05 30.02
C LYS A 18 17.58 -10.38 28.86
N ASN A 19 17.97 -11.62 28.70
CA ASN A 19 18.82 -12.08 27.60
C ASN A 19 18.09 -12.88 26.52
N TYR A 20 16.76 -12.70 26.38
CA TYR A 20 16.16 -13.01 25.08
C TYR A 20 16.83 -12.06 24.07
N SER A 21 17.68 -12.68 23.25
CA SER A 21 18.35 -12.03 22.13
C SER A 21 17.36 -11.09 21.45
N LYS A 22 17.81 -9.87 21.18
CA LYS A 22 17.14 -8.86 20.35
C LYS A 22 16.97 -9.31 18.89
N ASN A 23 16.54 -10.54 18.66
CA ASN A 23 15.96 -10.95 17.40
C ASN A 23 14.52 -10.44 17.41
N GLU A 24 14.37 -9.11 17.33
CA GLU A 24 13.09 -8.55 16.93
C GLU A 24 12.74 -9.23 15.61
N PRO A 25 11.57 -9.88 15.52
CA PRO A 25 11.16 -10.52 14.29
C PRO A 25 11.20 -9.46 13.19
N ASN A 26 12.05 -9.67 12.19
CA ASN A 26 12.11 -8.79 11.03
C ASN A 26 10.79 -8.95 10.26
N ILE A 27 9.81 -8.12 10.65
CA ILE A 27 8.50 -8.09 10.01
C ILE A 27 8.67 -7.30 8.71
N PRO A 28 8.52 -7.91 7.53
CA PRO A 28 8.66 -7.22 6.26
C PRO A 28 7.72 -6.00 6.21
N GLU A 29 8.26 -4.87 5.77
CA GLU A 29 7.45 -3.67 5.57
C GLU A 29 6.28 -3.96 4.63
N GLY A 30 5.10 -3.44 4.98
CA GLY A 30 3.88 -3.62 4.18
C GLY A 30 3.07 -4.88 4.45
N LEU A 31 3.52 -5.76 5.38
CA LEU A 31 2.78 -6.95 5.78
C LEU A 31 1.40 -6.60 6.37
N TRP A 32 1.34 -5.51 7.14
CA TRP A 32 0.12 -4.98 7.72
C TRP A 32 -0.22 -3.60 7.17
N ARG A 33 -1.49 -3.35 6.90
CA ARG A 33 -2.01 -2.06 6.45
C ARG A 33 -3.09 -1.56 7.40
N LYS A 34 -3.00 -0.31 7.82
CA LYS A 34 -4.06 0.35 8.59
C LYS A 34 -5.14 0.87 7.65
N CYS A 35 -6.38 0.44 7.84
CA CYS A 35 -7.50 0.97 7.08
C CYS A 35 -7.80 2.41 7.49
N LYS A 36 -7.83 3.34 6.52
CA LYS A 36 -8.08 4.76 6.81
C LYS A 36 -9.50 5.03 7.32
N LYS A 37 -10.49 4.19 6.97
CA LYS A 37 -11.88 4.38 7.38
C LYS A 37 -12.17 3.81 8.77
N CYS A 38 -11.82 2.55 9.03
CA CYS A 38 -12.13 1.91 10.32
C CYS A 38 -10.95 1.88 11.30
N GLY A 39 -9.75 2.37 10.92
CA GLY A 39 -8.58 2.40 11.77
C GLY A 39 -7.96 1.04 12.09
N GLN A 40 -8.58 -0.07 11.71
CA GLN A 40 -8.14 -1.41 12.05
C GLN A 40 -6.95 -1.86 11.20
N PRO A 41 -5.99 -2.59 11.81
CA PRO A 41 -4.96 -3.26 11.05
C PRO A 41 -5.57 -4.44 10.28
N VAL A 42 -5.15 -4.59 9.03
CA VAL A 42 -5.55 -5.67 8.13
C VAL A 42 -4.30 -6.23 7.44
N TYR A 43 -4.29 -7.53 7.19
CA TYR A 43 -3.18 -8.18 6.52
C TYR A 43 -3.10 -7.74 5.05
N GLY A 44 -1.91 -7.42 4.57
CA GLY A 44 -1.72 -6.86 3.23
C GLY A 44 -2.16 -7.79 2.11
N GLU A 45 -1.91 -9.10 2.26
CA GLU A 45 -2.32 -10.10 1.29
C GLU A 45 -3.85 -10.27 1.25
N ASP A 46 -4.53 -10.23 2.41
CA ASP A 46 -6.00 -10.29 2.44
C ASP A 46 -6.62 -9.11 1.70
N VAL A 47 -6.00 -7.93 1.81
CA VAL A 47 -6.44 -6.75 1.06
C VAL A 47 -6.25 -6.93 -0.43
N LYS A 48 -5.12 -7.48 -0.88
CA LYS A 48 -4.84 -7.75 -2.30
C LYS A 48 -5.82 -8.79 -2.87
N ASN A 49 -6.02 -9.90 -2.15
CA ASN A 49 -6.90 -11.00 -2.54
C ASN A 49 -8.39 -10.57 -2.55
N ASN A 50 -8.74 -9.58 -1.73
CA ASN A 50 -10.10 -9.00 -1.68
C ASN A 50 -10.22 -7.74 -2.57
N ASN A 51 -9.53 -7.69 -3.71
CA ASN A 51 -9.59 -6.60 -4.69
C ASN A 51 -9.39 -5.20 -4.07
N TYR A 52 -8.50 -5.09 -3.09
CA TYR A 52 -8.20 -3.85 -2.36
C TYR A 52 -9.39 -3.29 -1.56
N ILE A 53 -10.30 -4.16 -1.15
CA ILE A 53 -11.43 -3.84 -0.27
C ILE A 53 -11.09 -4.29 1.15
N CYS A 54 -11.32 -3.41 2.13
CA CYS A 54 -11.12 -3.77 3.53
C CYS A 54 -12.04 -4.93 3.94
N PRO A 55 -11.52 -6.05 4.44
CA PRO A 55 -12.36 -7.18 4.85
C PRO A 55 -13.30 -6.84 6.01
N LYS A 56 -12.94 -5.83 6.84
CA LYS A 56 -13.71 -5.46 8.03
C LYS A 56 -14.82 -4.44 7.74
N CYS A 57 -14.52 -3.34 7.05
CA CYS A 57 -15.48 -2.25 6.86
C CYS A 57 -15.90 -2.00 5.41
N LYS A 58 -15.41 -2.81 4.48
CA LYS A 58 -15.68 -2.72 3.04
C LYS A 58 -15.23 -1.41 2.38
N ALA A 59 -14.38 -0.63 3.04
CA ALA A 59 -13.79 0.56 2.43
C ALA A 59 -12.72 0.18 1.41
N TYR A 60 -12.58 1.01 0.38
CA TYR A 60 -11.57 0.81 -0.66
C TYR A 60 -10.21 1.32 -0.21
N PHE A 61 -9.15 0.57 -0.52
CA PHE A 61 -7.77 1.03 -0.47
C PHE A 61 -7.39 1.67 -1.81
N ARG A 62 -6.38 2.54 -1.77
CA ARG A 62 -5.80 3.07 -2.99
C ARG A 62 -5.09 1.95 -3.76
N VAL A 63 -5.35 1.87 -5.06
CA VAL A 63 -4.77 0.90 -5.99
C VAL A 63 -3.89 1.65 -6.98
N HIS A 64 -2.71 1.13 -7.26
CA HIS A 64 -1.81 1.63 -8.28
C HIS A 64 -2.40 1.39 -9.69
N ALA A 65 -2.13 2.29 -10.65
CA ALA A 65 -2.72 2.25 -11.98
C ALA A 65 -2.57 0.89 -12.68
N TYR A 66 -1.36 0.37 -12.80
CA TYR A 66 -1.15 -0.95 -13.43
C TYR A 66 -1.90 -2.07 -12.72
N ARG A 67 -1.94 -2.05 -11.39
CA ARG A 67 -2.73 -3.06 -10.67
C ARG A 67 -4.23 -2.92 -10.91
N ARG A 68 -4.72 -1.70 -11.13
CA ARG A 68 -6.12 -1.49 -11.52
C ARG A 68 -6.39 -2.05 -12.91
N ILE A 69 -5.45 -1.88 -13.84
CA ILE A 69 -5.53 -2.45 -15.19
C ILE A 69 -5.59 -3.98 -15.11
N ASP A 70 -4.70 -4.63 -14.34
CA ASP A 70 -4.69 -6.09 -14.12
C ASP A 70 -6.02 -6.63 -13.56
N LEU A 71 -6.75 -5.83 -12.78
CA LEU A 71 -8.03 -6.24 -12.20
C LEU A 71 -9.21 -6.13 -13.19
N VAL A 72 -9.05 -5.39 -14.28
CA VAL A 72 -10.14 -5.07 -15.22
C VAL A 72 -9.90 -5.67 -16.59
N ALA A 73 -8.67 -5.63 -17.09
CA ALA A 73 -8.31 -6.14 -18.42
C ALA A 73 -8.12 -7.65 -18.40
N ASP A 74 -8.39 -8.28 -19.53
CA ASP A 74 -8.08 -9.68 -19.73
C ASP A 74 -6.56 -9.89 -19.68
N PRO A 75 -6.06 -10.95 -19.05
CA PRO A 75 -4.63 -11.17 -18.83
C PRO A 75 -3.80 -11.08 -20.13
N GLY A 76 -2.73 -10.27 -20.10
CA GLY A 76 -1.79 -10.14 -21.22
C GLY A 76 -2.31 -9.40 -22.44
N THR A 77 -3.44 -8.68 -22.34
CA THR A 77 -4.02 -7.95 -23.47
C THR A 77 -3.79 -6.44 -23.41
N PHE A 78 -3.22 -5.92 -22.33
CA PHE A 78 -2.97 -4.50 -22.21
C PHE A 78 -1.74 -4.07 -22.98
N GLU A 79 -1.92 -3.06 -23.84
CA GLU A 79 -0.87 -2.39 -24.60
C GLU A 79 -0.91 -0.90 -24.25
N GLU A 80 0.14 -0.41 -23.59
CA GLU A 80 0.22 0.97 -23.14
C GLU A 80 0.49 1.93 -24.29
N TRP A 81 -0.23 3.05 -24.29
CA TRP A 81 0.00 4.15 -25.21
C TRP A 81 0.84 5.25 -24.52
N ASN A 82 1.70 5.90 -25.32
CA ASN A 82 2.45 7.07 -24.86
C ASN A 82 3.31 6.85 -23.59
N ALA A 83 3.78 5.61 -23.34
CA ALA A 83 4.60 5.27 -22.18
C ALA A 83 5.88 6.12 -22.07
N GLN A 84 6.36 6.67 -23.19
CA GLN A 84 7.56 7.52 -23.28
C GLN A 84 7.23 9.02 -23.33
N MET A 85 5.99 9.41 -23.03
CA MET A 85 5.61 10.82 -23.07
C MET A 85 6.38 11.62 -22.02
N GLU A 86 7.05 12.67 -22.47
CA GLU A 86 7.77 13.60 -21.62
C GLU A 86 6.85 14.76 -21.22
N PHE A 87 7.00 15.22 -19.99
CA PHE A 87 6.29 16.43 -19.55
C PHE A 87 6.90 17.67 -20.21
N SER A 88 6.08 18.69 -20.43
CA SER A 88 6.56 19.98 -20.91
C SER A 88 6.12 21.11 -19.97
N ASN A 89 6.91 22.17 -19.91
CA ASN A 89 6.63 23.39 -19.14
C ASN A 89 6.62 24.62 -20.05
N PRO A 90 5.64 24.74 -20.95
CA PRO A 90 5.63 25.81 -21.96
C PRO A 90 5.52 27.21 -21.35
N LEU A 91 5.02 27.33 -20.14
CA LEU A 91 4.89 28.61 -19.43
C LEU A 91 6.10 28.94 -18.57
N GLY A 92 7.11 28.04 -18.46
CA GLY A 92 8.28 28.26 -17.61
C GLY A 92 7.93 28.42 -16.13
N PHE A 93 6.90 27.72 -15.63
CA PHE A 93 6.44 27.88 -14.26
C PHE A 93 7.52 27.45 -13.26
N PRO A 94 7.93 28.32 -12.32
CA PRO A 94 9.00 28.00 -11.38
C PRO A 94 8.68 26.81 -10.50
N GLY A 95 9.63 25.87 -10.37
CA GLY A 95 9.52 24.68 -9.53
C GLY A 95 8.55 23.61 -10.03
N TYR A 96 7.97 23.76 -11.24
CA TYR A 96 7.08 22.76 -11.83
C TYR A 96 7.81 21.46 -12.16
N GLU A 97 8.96 21.56 -12.82
CA GLU A 97 9.75 20.40 -13.23
C GLU A 97 10.22 19.57 -12.05
N GLU A 98 10.65 20.23 -10.96
CA GLU A 98 11.06 19.53 -9.74
C GLU A 98 9.90 18.75 -9.12
N LYS A 99 8.71 19.35 -9.08
CA LYS A 99 7.50 18.69 -8.56
C LYS A 99 7.10 17.48 -9.40
N VAL A 100 7.19 17.62 -10.73
CA VAL A 100 6.86 16.49 -11.64
C VAL A 100 7.85 15.37 -11.46
N ARG A 101 9.16 15.64 -11.45
CA ARG A 101 10.21 14.63 -11.23
C ARG A 101 10.04 13.93 -9.88
N ALA A 102 9.81 14.66 -8.81
CA ALA A 102 9.55 14.08 -7.49
C ALA A 102 8.28 13.19 -7.47
N ALA A 103 7.24 13.56 -8.23
CA ALA A 103 6.05 12.74 -8.38
C ALA A 103 6.32 11.46 -9.19
N GLN A 104 7.07 11.55 -10.27
CA GLN A 104 7.49 10.41 -11.09
C GLN A 104 8.33 9.41 -10.30
N GLU A 105 9.32 9.89 -9.54
CA GLU A 105 10.15 9.06 -8.66
C GLU A 105 9.30 8.32 -7.60
N LYS A 106 8.36 9.02 -6.99
CA LYS A 106 7.48 8.46 -5.95
C LYS A 106 6.49 7.46 -6.50
N THR A 107 5.94 7.70 -7.67
CA THR A 107 4.88 6.87 -8.28
C THR A 107 5.42 5.82 -9.23
N ARG A 108 6.63 6.02 -9.76
CA ARG A 108 7.22 5.24 -10.86
C ARG A 108 6.36 5.26 -12.12
N LEU A 109 5.62 6.35 -12.32
CA LEU A 109 4.82 6.62 -13.52
C LEU A 109 5.38 7.86 -14.20
N ASN A 110 5.43 7.86 -15.52
CA ASN A 110 5.85 9.02 -16.30
C ASN A 110 4.76 10.09 -16.36
N GLU A 111 3.49 9.67 -16.30
CA GLU A 111 2.33 10.55 -16.34
C GLU A 111 1.31 10.13 -15.28
N ALA A 112 0.42 11.03 -14.89
CA ALA A 112 -0.62 10.79 -13.89
C ALA A 112 -1.70 9.82 -14.37
N ILE A 113 -1.85 9.63 -15.67
CA ILE A 113 -2.79 8.71 -16.30
C ILE A 113 -2.00 7.71 -17.15
N VAL A 114 -2.24 6.43 -16.91
CA VAL A 114 -1.81 5.33 -17.79
C VAL A 114 -2.92 5.04 -18.79
N THR A 115 -2.65 5.17 -20.07
CA THR A 115 -3.63 4.94 -21.15
C THR A 115 -3.19 3.79 -22.04
N GLY A 116 -4.13 3.08 -22.62
CA GLY A 116 -3.80 1.97 -23.52
C GLY A 116 -5.02 1.29 -24.10
N SER A 117 -4.75 0.29 -24.94
CA SER A 117 -5.75 -0.67 -25.42
C SER A 117 -5.70 -1.96 -24.63
N CYS A 118 -6.82 -2.60 -24.44
CA CYS A 118 -6.91 -3.91 -23.82
C CYS A 118 -8.16 -4.66 -24.33
N LYS A 119 -8.33 -5.89 -23.86
CA LYS A 119 -9.61 -6.58 -23.96
C LYS A 119 -10.24 -6.64 -22.57
N ILE A 120 -11.54 -6.50 -22.51
CA ILE A 120 -12.37 -6.68 -21.30
C ILE A 120 -13.44 -7.69 -21.69
N GLN A 121 -13.40 -8.89 -21.11
CA GLN A 121 -14.30 -10.00 -21.47
C GLN A 121 -14.28 -10.30 -22.98
N GLY A 122 -13.08 -10.29 -23.58
CA GLY A 122 -12.87 -10.52 -25.02
C GLY A 122 -13.14 -9.32 -25.92
N GLN A 123 -13.76 -8.25 -25.42
CA GLN A 123 -14.10 -7.06 -26.21
C GLN A 123 -12.94 -6.05 -26.22
N LYS A 124 -12.58 -5.57 -27.40
CA LYS A 124 -11.56 -4.52 -27.54
C LYS A 124 -12.02 -3.22 -26.88
N SER A 125 -11.20 -2.68 -26.02
CA SER A 125 -11.52 -1.49 -25.23
C SER A 125 -10.30 -0.57 -25.12
N ALA A 126 -10.53 0.74 -25.06
CA ALA A 126 -9.54 1.71 -24.63
C ALA A 126 -9.74 1.99 -23.14
N ILE A 127 -8.65 2.09 -22.39
CA ILE A 127 -8.68 2.31 -20.95
C ILE A 127 -7.74 3.45 -20.56
N GLY A 128 -8.16 4.27 -19.58
CA GLY A 128 -7.33 5.28 -18.94
C GLY A 128 -7.48 5.18 -17.44
N VAL A 129 -6.38 5.07 -16.70
CA VAL A 129 -6.35 4.84 -15.26
C VAL A 129 -5.40 5.83 -14.56
N CYS A 130 -5.91 6.52 -13.55
CA CYS A 130 -5.16 7.44 -12.67
C CYS A 130 -4.61 6.71 -11.43
#